data_a36ea7b495dfa13af0dae4f5bf64becf
#
_entry.id   a36ea7b495dfa13af0dae4f5bf64becf
#
_cell.length_a   1.000
_cell.length_b   1.000
_cell.length_c   1.000
_cell.angle_alpha   90.00
_cell.angle_beta   90.00
_cell.angle_gamma   90.00
#
_symmetry.space_group_name_H-M   'P 1'
#
loop_
_entity.id
_entity.type
_entity.pdbx_description
1 polymer ?
#
loop_
_entity_poly.entity_id
_entity_poly.type
_entity_poly.pdbx_seq_one_letter_code
_entity_poly.pdbx_strand_id
1 'polypeptide(L)'
;MIYLLSPVKKEGTIHLPMIDFALTADDIDLSSCDILMFTSKQAVKSAYQINPKCIEKPSLSIGDATSKMIKSLGGEVIYQPQKFYGKSLSEDIIDKFSDKRILYIRPKEVSFDSKSFLSKQNIDIKEQIIYETRCINYSLEDRPPRGSIIIFTSPSTIKCFIKNFNWDDSYTAVVIGEA
;
A
#
# COMPACT_ATOMS: atom_id res chain seq x y z
N MET A 1 14.00 15.49 -19.50
CA MET A 1 13.71 14.05 -19.35
C MET A 1 12.68 13.85 -18.24
N ILE A 2 11.81 12.85 -18.35
CA ILE A 2 10.74 12.58 -17.37
C ILE A 2 11.09 11.26 -16.65
N TYR A 3 11.29 11.32 -15.34
CA TYR A 3 11.61 10.17 -14.50
C TYR A 3 10.39 9.76 -13.68
N LEU A 4 10.06 8.45 -13.71
CA LEU A 4 9.00 7.87 -12.88
C LEU A 4 9.62 7.02 -11.77
N LEU A 5 9.34 7.39 -10.53
CA LEU A 5 9.92 6.76 -9.33
C LEU A 5 9.10 5.60 -8.76
N SER A 6 8.01 5.25 -9.45
CA SER A 6 7.13 4.13 -9.08
C SER A 6 7.81 2.76 -9.28
N PRO A 7 7.46 1.73 -8.50
CA PRO A 7 7.84 0.34 -8.82
C PRO A 7 7.32 -0.15 -10.17
N VAL A 8 6.27 0.50 -10.72
CA VAL A 8 5.65 0.11 -11.99
C VAL A 8 6.13 1.04 -13.10
N LYS A 9 6.68 0.45 -14.16
CA LYS A 9 7.12 1.17 -15.37
C LYS A 9 5.92 1.72 -16.16
N LYS A 10 6.09 2.90 -16.76
CA LYS A 10 5.14 3.51 -17.71
C LYS A 10 5.86 3.95 -18.98
N GLU A 11 5.20 3.77 -20.11
CA GLU A 11 5.67 4.26 -21.39
C GLU A 11 5.82 5.79 -21.39
N GLY A 12 6.80 6.30 -22.12
CA GLY A 12 7.13 7.73 -22.17
C GLY A 12 7.90 8.26 -20.96
N THR A 13 8.30 7.38 -20.01
CA THR A 13 9.10 7.77 -18.85
C THR A 13 10.38 6.96 -18.72
N ILE A 14 11.41 7.57 -18.14
CA ILE A 14 12.60 6.86 -17.67
C ILE A 14 12.25 6.26 -16.30
N HIS A 15 12.34 4.94 -16.20
CA HIS A 15 11.99 4.22 -15.00
C HIS A 15 13.16 4.22 -14.02
N LEU A 16 12.99 4.85 -12.87
CA LEU A 16 13.96 4.90 -11.77
C LEU A 16 13.24 4.58 -10.45
N PRO A 17 12.88 3.31 -10.21
CA PRO A 17 12.08 2.93 -9.03
C PRO A 17 12.86 3.20 -7.75
N MET A 18 12.30 4.01 -6.84
CA MET A 18 12.94 4.34 -5.56
C MET A 18 12.64 3.35 -4.45
N ILE A 19 11.64 2.51 -4.63
CA ILE A 19 11.18 1.55 -3.62
C ILE A 19 10.97 0.17 -4.21
N ASP A 20 11.22 -0.83 -3.40
CA ASP A 20 10.81 -2.21 -3.58
C ASP A 20 10.02 -2.72 -2.37
N PHE A 21 9.52 -3.95 -2.45
CA PHE A 21 8.72 -4.58 -1.40
C PHE A 21 9.34 -5.92 -1.04
N ALA A 22 9.66 -6.09 0.23
CA ALA A 22 10.18 -7.33 0.77
C ALA A 22 9.13 -8.02 1.64
N LEU A 23 8.86 -9.29 1.37
CA LEU A 23 8.00 -10.11 2.22
C LEU A 23 8.66 -10.30 3.59
N THR A 24 7.83 -10.26 4.64
CA THR A 24 8.25 -10.41 6.05
C THR A 24 7.52 -11.56 6.75
N ALA A 25 6.66 -12.27 6.03
CA ALA A 25 5.95 -13.45 6.50
C ALA A 25 5.95 -14.54 5.43
N ASP A 26 5.95 -15.79 5.87
CA ASP A 26 5.94 -16.99 5.01
C ASP A 26 4.57 -17.62 4.90
N ASP A 27 3.63 -17.30 5.78
CA ASP A 27 2.26 -17.80 5.78
C ASP A 27 1.27 -16.76 6.33
N ILE A 28 -0.03 -16.97 6.06
CA ILE A 28 -1.15 -16.18 6.57
C ILE A 28 -2.18 -17.14 7.17
N ASP A 29 -2.44 -17.01 8.46
CA ASP A 29 -3.47 -17.79 9.16
C ASP A 29 -4.87 -17.29 8.82
N LEU A 30 -5.48 -17.90 7.81
CA LEU A 30 -6.84 -17.60 7.37
C LEU A 30 -7.93 -18.26 8.21
N SER A 31 -7.59 -19.20 9.11
CA SER A 31 -8.58 -19.93 9.94
C SER A 31 -9.18 -19.04 11.03
N SER A 32 -8.44 -18.02 11.44
CA SER A 32 -8.78 -17.16 12.56
C SER A 32 -9.67 -15.95 12.20
N CYS A 33 -10.08 -15.81 10.92
CA CYS A 33 -10.84 -14.67 10.46
C CYS A 33 -12.01 -15.04 9.54
N ASP A 34 -13.03 -14.19 9.53
CA ASP A 34 -14.15 -14.26 8.61
C ASP A 34 -13.92 -13.37 7.38
N ILE A 35 -13.24 -12.24 7.58
CA ILE A 35 -13.05 -11.18 6.58
C ILE A 35 -11.59 -10.72 6.61
N LEU A 36 -11.05 -10.40 5.43
CA LEU A 36 -9.76 -9.75 5.28
C LEU A 36 -9.93 -8.23 5.10
N MET A 37 -9.01 -7.45 5.64
CA MET A 37 -8.93 -6.01 5.43
C MET A 37 -7.64 -5.66 4.70
N PHE A 38 -7.75 -4.91 3.59
CA PHE A 38 -6.64 -4.44 2.79
C PHE A 38 -6.69 -2.92 2.59
N THR A 39 -5.59 -2.25 2.92
CA THR A 39 -5.43 -0.79 2.75
C THR A 39 -4.46 -0.42 1.63
N SER A 40 -4.01 -1.39 0.84
CA SER A 40 -3.21 -1.14 -0.37
C SER A 40 -3.29 -2.30 -1.35
N LYS A 41 -3.15 -1.99 -2.64
CA LYS A 41 -3.02 -3.02 -3.69
C LYS A 41 -1.78 -3.90 -3.51
N GLN A 42 -0.71 -3.36 -2.91
CA GLN A 42 0.51 -4.14 -2.64
C GLN A 42 0.28 -5.18 -1.55
N ALA A 43 -0.52 -4.86 -0.51
CA ALA A 43 -0.89 -5.85 0.51
C ALA A 43 -1.63 -7.05 -0.11
N VAL A 44 -2.54 -6.78 -1.06
CA VAL A 44 -3.26 -7.85 -1.80
C VAL A 44 -2.29 -8.72 -2.61
N LYS A 45 -1.36 -8.10 -3.35
CA LYS A 45 -0.33 -8.84 -4.12
C LYS A 45 0.54 -9.69 -3.24
N SER A 46 1.06 -9.11 -2.15
CA SER A 46 1.92 -9.81 -1.19
C SER A 46 1.18 -10.95 -0.50
N ALA A 47 -0.08 -10.74 -0.09
CA ALA A 47 -0.91 -11.78 0.50
C ALA A 47 -1.15 -12.94 -0.47
N TYR A 48 -1.48 -12.64 -1.72
CA TYR A 48 -1.67 -13.67 -2.76
C TYR A 48 -0.39 -14.46 -3.05
N GLN A 49 0.76 -13.79 -3.04
CA GLN A 49 2.06 -14.44 -3.23
C GLN A 49 2.39 -15.40 -2.08
N ILE A 50 2.06 -15.03 -0.84
CA ILE A 50 2.31 -15.85 0.37
C ILE A 50 1.31 -17.00 0.43
N ASN A 51 0.02 -16.70 0.31
CA ASN A 51 -1.06 -17.67 0.41
C ASN A 51 -2.19 -17.34 -0.57
N PRO A 52 -2.21 -17.96 -1.79
CA PRO A 52 -3.24 -17.69 -2.80
C PRO A 52 -4.68 -17.92 -2.33
N LYS A 53 -4.90 -18.72 -1.31
CA LYS A 53 -6.24 -18.95 -0.72
C LYS A 53 -6.82 -17.71 -0.02
N CYS A 54 -6.02 -16.66 0.17
CA CYS A 54 -6.52 -15.42 0.75
C CYS A 54 -7.69 -14.80 -0.07
N ILE A 55 -7.75 -15.05 -1.39
CA ILE A 55 -8.84 -14.56 -2.24
C ILE A 55 -10.17 -15.28 -2.02
N GLU A 56 -10.17 -16.45 -1.37
CA GLU A 56 -11.40 -17.18 -1.02
C GLU A 56 -12.16 -16.52 0.15
N LYS A 57 -11.48 -15.62 0.89
CA LYS A 57 -12.10 -14.84 1.95
C LYS A 57 -12.68 -13.54 1.42
N PRO A 58 -13.89 -13.16 1.87
CA PRO A 58 -14.44 -11.86 1.55
C PRO A 58 -13.54 -10.74 2.11
N SER A 59 -13.44 -9.63 1.40
CA SER A 59 -12.46 -8.59 1.70
C SER A 59 -13.08 -7.20 1.82
N LEU A 60 -12.61 -6.44 2.81
CA LEU A 60 -12.78 -5.00 2.92
C LEU A 60 -11.60 -4.32 2.22
N SER A 61 -11.89 -3.37 1.35
CA SER A 61 -10.89 -2.64 0.56
C SER A 61 -10.94 -1.16 0.87
N ILE A 62 -9.77 -0.51 0.98
CA ILE A 62 -9.71 0.93 1.24
C ILE A 62 -10.19 1.78 0.04
N GLY A 63 -10.14 1.27 -1.18
CA GLY A 63 -10.47 2.05 -2.37
C GLY A 63 -10.28 1.31 -3.69
N ASP A 64 -10.55 2.00 -4.80
CA ASP A 64 -10.69 1.42 -6.14
C ASP A 64 -9.48 0.60 -6.61
N ALA A 65 -8.26 1.09 -6.40
CA ALA A 65 -7.06 0.40 -6.85
C ALA A 65 -6.87 -0.95 -6.12
N THR A 66 -7.22 -0.99 -4.83
CA THR A 66 -7.17 -2.20 -4.01
C THR A 66 -8.30 -3.15 -4.40
N SER A 67 -9.52 -2.63 -4.56
CA SER A 67 -10.69 -3.41 -5.02
C SER A 67 -10.46 -4.06 -6.38
N LYS A 68 -9.92 -3.30 -7.35
CA LYS A 68 -9.58 -3.84 -8.67
C LYS A 68 -8.54 -4.94 -8.59
N MET A 69 -7.56 -4.81 -7.70
CA MET A 69 -6.54 -5.84 -7.50
C MET A 69 -7.15 -7.13 -6.93
N ILE A 70 -7.99 -7.04 -5.89
CA ILE A 70 -8.67 -8.20 -5.31
C ILE A 70 -9.49 -8.92 -6.39
N LYS A 71 -10.33 -8.18 -7.11
CA LYS A 71 -11.19 -8.73 -8.17
C LYS A 71 -10.41 -9.34 -9.33
N SER A 72 -9.27 -8.74 -9.71
CA SER A 72 -8.42 -9.26 -10.78
C SER A 72 -7.78 -10.61 -10.45
N LEU A 73 -7.66 -10.94 -9.17
CA LEU A 73 -7.18 -12.23 -8.68
C LEU A 73 -8.31 -13.23 -8.40
N GLY A 74 -9.58 -12.84 -8.65
CA GLY A 74 -10.75 -13.69 -8.44
C GLY A 74 -11.38 -13.57 -7.05
N GLY A 75 -10.94 -12.63 -6.22
CA GLY A 75 -11.48 -12.41 -4.88
C GLY A 75 -12.73 -11.53 -4.85
N GLU A 76 -13.45 -11.58 -3.73
CA GLU A 76 -14.66 -10.81 -3.48
C GLU A 76 -14.37 -9.58 -2.62
N VAL A 77 -14.86 -8.41 -3.05
CA VAL A 77 -14.88 -7.17 -2.26
C VAL A 77 -16.29 -6.95 -1.76
N ILE A 78 -16.51 -7.12 -0.46
CA ILE A 78 -17.82 -6.95 0.16
C ILE A 78 -18.08 -5.51 0.63
N TYR A 79 -17.02 -4.70 0.79
CA TYR A 79 -17.16 -3.32 1.20
C TYR A 79 -15.95 -2.46 0.77
N GLN A 80 -16.25 -1.19 0.44
CA GLN A 80 -15.29 -0.13 0.17
C GLN A 80 -15.89 1.20 0.67
N PRO A 81 -15.17 2.03 1.47
CA PRO A 81 -15.66 3.30 1.95
C PRO A 81 -15.78 4.32 0.80
N GLN A 82 -16.61 5.34 0.98
CA GLN A 82 -16.73 6.44 0.01
C GLN A 82 -15.48 7.33 -0.01
N LYS A 83 -14.84 7.51 1.16
CA LYS A 83 -13.57 8.23 1.30
C LYS A 83 -12.45 7.22 1.51
N PHE A 84 -11.45 7.22 0.65
CA PHE A 84 -10.38 6.22 0.60
C PHE A 84 -9.28 6.45 1.66
N TYR A 85 -9.68 6.58 2.92
CA TYR A 85 -8.77 6.75 4.06
C TYR A 85 -8.95 5.62 5.07
N GLY A 86 -7.85 5.26 5.74
CA GLY A 86 -7.88 4.23 6.77
C GLY A 86 -8.85 4.55 7.91
N LYS A 87 -8.98 5.83 8.30
CA LYS A 87 -9.93 6.29 9.29
C LYS A 87 -11.38 6.00 8.86
N SER A 88 -11.75 6.38 7.63
CA SER A 88 -13.11 6.18 7.11
C SER A 88 -13.49 4.71 7.05
N LEU A 89 -12.55 3.85 6.58
CA LEU A 89 -12.78 2.40 6.58
C LEU A 89 -12.96 1.88 8.01
N SER A 90 -12.18 2.37 8.98
CA SER A 90 -12.31 1.96 10.38
C SER A 90 -13.63 2.41 11.03
N GLU A 91 -14.09 3.62 10.71
CA GLU A 91 -15.41 4.11 11.13
C GLU A 91 -16.53 3.23 10.57
N ASP A 92 -16.48 2.85 9.29
CA ASP A 92 -17.44 1.96 8.66
C ASP A 92 -17.39 0.52 9.24
N ILE A 93 -16.22 0.06 9.70
CA ILE A 93 -16.09 -1.23 10.40
C ILE A 93 -16.87 -1.22 11.72
N ILE A 94 -16.81 -0.12 12.48
CA ILE A 94 -17.57 0.03 13.72
C ILE A 94 -19.06 -0.15 13.46
N ASP A 95 -19.56 0.51 12.42
CA ASP A 95 -20.99 0.55 12.12
C ASP A 95 -21.54 -0.74 11.50
N LYS A 96 -20.74 -1.44 10.68
CA LYS A 96 -21.25 -2.50 9.79
C LYS A 96 -20.64 -3.89 10.03
N PHE A 97 -19.48 -3.97 10.68
CA PHE A 97 -18.69 -5.22 10.77
C PHE A 97 -18.16 -5.50 12.18
N SER A 98 -18.72 -4.85 13.20
CA SER A 98 -18.25 -4.98 14.60
C SER A 98 -18.37 -6.40 15.17
N ASP A 99 -19.25 -7.25 14.59
CA ASP A 99 -19.46 -8.65 14.97
C ASP A 99 -18.56 -9.64 14.23
N LYS A 100 -17.71 -9.16 13.30
CA LYS A 100 -16.88 -10.00 12.44
C LYS A 100 -15.46 -10.13 12.96
N ARG A 101 -14.87 -11.32 12.79
CA ARG A 101 -13.44 -11.52 13.02
C ARG A 101 -12.66 -11.05 11.81
N ILE A 102 -12.00 -9.90 11.93
CA ILE A 102 -11.27 -9.25 10.83
C ILE A 102 -9.79 -9.50 11.00
N LEU A 103 -9.13 -9.93 9.91
CA LEU A 103 -7.67 -9.96 9.80
C LEU A 103 -7.20 -8.81 8.89
N TYR A 104 -6.53 -7.83 9.47
CA TYR A 104 -5.91 -6.74 8.74
C TYR A 104 -4.53 -7.17 8.23
N ILE A 105 -4.43 -7.37 6.93
CA ILE A 105 -3.18 -7.70 6.24
C ILE A 105 -2.54 -6.39 5.78
N ARG A 106 -1.34 -6.09 6.31
CA ARG A 106 -0.75 -4.76 6.20
C ARG A 106 0.77 -4.76 6.00
N PRO A 107 1.31 -3.63 5.49
CA PRO A 107 2.73 -3.36 5.57
C PRO A 107 3.19 -3.10 7.01
N LYS A 108 4.51 -3.12 7.20
CA LYS A 108 5.14 -2.75 8.46
C LYS A 108 4.79 -1.32 8.89
N GLU A 109 4.85 -0.36 7.95
CA GLU A 109 4.50 1.04 8.18
C GLU A 109 3.13 1.36 7.56
N VAL A 110 2.26 1.99 8.32
CA VAL A 110 0.92 2.44 7.88
C VAL A 110 0.75 3.93 8.15
N SER A 111 -0.06 4.60 7.34
CA SER A 111 -0.40 6.01 7.54
C SER A 111 -1.47 6.23 8.61
N PHE A 112 -2.24 5.20 8.94
CA PHE A 112 -3.29 5.24 9.96
C PHE A 112 -3.30 3.93 10.76
N ASP A 113 -3.28 4.05 12.08
CA ASP A 113 -3.33 2.90 13.01
C ASP A 113 -4.78 2.47 13.25
N SER A 114 -5.32 1.69 12.32
CA SER A 114 -6.69 1.17 12.39
C SER A 114 -6.91 0.29 13.63
N LYS A 115 -5.92 -0.50 14.04
CA LYS A 115 -6.05 -1.39 15.21
C LYS A 115 -6.25 -0.60 16.48
N SER A 116 -5.38 0.37 16.75
CA SER A 116 -5.52 1.21 17.94
C SER A 116 -6.80 2.04 17.93
N PHE A 117 -7.23 2.50 16.75
CA PHE A 117 -8.48 3.24 16.61
C PHE A 117 -9.70 2.36 16.95
N LEU A 118 -9.78 1.15 16.40
CA LEU A 118 -10.88 0.20 16.62
C LEU A 118 -10.89 -0.35 18.04
N SER A 119 -9.73 -0.62 18.62
CA SER A 119 -9.61 -1.10 20.01
C SER A 119 -10.20 -0.11 21.02
N LYS A 120 -10.09 1.21 20.80
CA LYS A 120 -10.73 2.24 21.63
C LYS A 120 -12.26 2.19 21.58
N GLN A 121 -12.83 1.53 20.59
CA GLN A 121 -14.25 1.29 20.42
C GLN A 121 -14.67 -0.15 20.79
N ASN A 122 -13.80 -0.86 21.53
CA ASN A 122 -13.97 -2.25 21.95
C ASN A 122 -14.12 -3.25 20.77
N ILE A 123 -13.53 -2.92 19.61
CA ILE A 123 -13.47 -3.80 18.46
C ILE A 123 -12.02 -4.26 18.31
N ASP A 124 -11.80 -5.56 18.51
CA ASP A 124 -10.48 -6.16 18.35
C ASP A 124 -10.35 -6.80 16.97
N ILE A 125 -9.43 -6.25 16.16
CA ILE A 125 -9.02 -6.86 14.90
C ILE A 125 -7.64 -7.50 15.06
N LYS A 126 -7.43 -8.63 14.39
CA LYS A 126 -6.09 -9.19 14.25
C LYS A 126 -5.34 -8.45 13.16
N GLU A 127 -4.04 -8.30 13.34
CA GLU A 127 -3.16 -7.74 12.31
C GLU A 127 -2.07 -8.75 11.95
N GLN A 128 -1.71 -8.76 10.68
CA GLN A 128 -0.51 -9.45 10.23
C GLN A 128 0.30 -8.56 9.30
N ILE A 129 1.54 -8.29 9.71
CA ILE A 129 2.52 -7.59 8.88
C ILE A 129 3.11 -8.64 7.93
N ILE A 130 2.96 -8.43 6.63
CA ILE A 130 3.39 -9.38 5.62
C ILE A 130 4.46 -8.85 4.67
N TYR A 131 4.70 -7.55 4.65
CA TYR A 131 5.76 -6.94 3.85
C TYR A 131 6.23 -5.62 4.44
N GLU A 132 7.40 -5.19 4.01
CA GLU A 132 7.91 -3.84 4.24
C GLU A 132 8.32 -3.18 2.92
N THR A 133 8.20 -1.84 2.89
CA THR A 133 8.71 -1.02 1.78
C THR A 133 10.16 -0.66 2.08
N ARG A 134 11.06 -0.94 1.14
CA ARG A 134 12.49 -0.64 1.22
C ARG A 134 12.89 0.39 0.19
N CYS A 135 13.85 1.25 0.54
CA CYS A 135 14.48 2.10 -0.46
C CYS A 135 15.47 1.28 -1.30
N ILE A 136 15.43 1.48 -2.60
CA ILE A 136 16.47 1.02 -3.50
C ILE A 136 17.63 2.00 -3.38
N ASN A 137 18.85 1.49 -3.26
CA ASN A 137 20.06 2.32 -3.21
C ASN A 137 20.64 2.49 -4.62
N TYR A 138 20.96 3.72 -4.95
CA TYR A 138 21.54 4.12 -6.24
C TYR A 138 22.90 4.79 -6.03
N SER A 139 23.74 4.73 -7.07
CA SER A 139 24.98 5.52 -7.12
C SER A 139 24.65 6.97 -7.51
N LEU A 140 25.58 7.89 -7.27
CA LEU A 140 25.40 9.29 -7.70
C LEU A 140 25.34 9.43 -9.23
N GLU A 141 25.88 8.46 -9.97
CA GLU A 141 25.83 8.43 -11.44
C GLU A 141 24.41 8.19 -11.99
N ASP A 142 23.55 7.55 -11.18
CA ASP A 142 22.14 7.30 -11.54
C ASP A 142 21.26 8.54 -11.33
N ARG A 143 21.81 9.61 -10.77
CA ARG A 143 21.08 10.85 -10.50
C ARG A 143 20.47 11.43 -11.76
N PRO A 144 19.17 11.79 -11.76
CA PRO A 144 18.57 12.49 -12.90
C PRO A 144 19.34 13.77 -13.27
N PRO A 145 19.58 14.04 -14.56
CA PRO A 145 20.28 15.25 -14.98
C PRO A 145 19.46 16.50 -14.69
N ARG A 146 20.14 17.66 -14.67
CA ARG A 146 19.53 18.96 -14.44
C ARG A 146 18.35 19.23 -15.40
N GLY A 147 17.30 19.89 -14.90
CA GLY A 147 16.10 20.20 -15.67
C GLY A 147 15.16 19.00 -15.87
N SER A 148 15.36 17.90 -15.17
CA SER A 148 14.46 16.73 -15.24
C SER A 148 13.13 16.98 -14.52
N ILE A 149 12.08 16.31 -15.02
CA ILE A 149 10.77 16.20 -14.35
C ILE A 149 10.77 14.90 -13.56
N ILE A 150 10.49 14.98 -12.26
CA ILE A 150 10.52 13.85 -11.33
C ILE A 150 9.09 13.55 -10.84
N ILE A 151 8.57 12.38 -11.20
CA ILE A 151 7.20 11.96 -10.83
C ILE A 151 7.26 11.06 -9.60
N PHE A 152 6.72 11.57 -8.48
CA PHE A 152 6.54 10.86 -7.23
C PHE A 152 5.15 10.26 -7.15
N THR A 153 5.05 9.00 -6.77
CA THR A 153 3.77 8.29 -6.69
C THR A 153 3.33 7.96 -5.26
N SER A 154 4.17 8.30 -4.29
CA SER A 154 3.88 8.12 -2.86
C SER A 154 4.90 8.89 -1.99
N PRO A 155 4.58 9.18 -0.71
CA PRO A 155 5.55 9.76 0.22
C PRO A 155 6.84 8.93 0.37
N SER A 156 6.73 7.60 0.28
CA SER A 156 7.90 6.72 0.34
C SER A 156 8.88 6.94 -0.83
N THR A 157 8.38 7.23 -2.03
CA THR A 157 9.25 7.52 -3.19
C THR A 157 9.99 8.84 -3.01
N ILE A 158 9.37 9.86 -2.39
CA ILE A 158 10.02 11.13 -2.04
C ILE A 158 11.14 10.88 -1.02
N LYS A 159 10.81 10.21 0.10
CA LYS A 159 11.77 9.88 1.17
C LYS A 159 13.00 9.14 0.62
N CYS A 160 12.77 8.13 -0.23
CA CYS A 160 13.84 7.32 -0.80
C CYS A 160 14.65 8.07 -1.86
N PHE A 161 14.04 8.98 -2.62
CA PHE A 161 14.76 9.84 -3.55
C PHE A 161 15.73 10.77 -2.82
N ILE A 162 15.26 11.47 -1.78
CA ILE A 162 16.10 12.39 -0.99
C ILE A 162 17.20 11.64 -0.23
N LYS A 163 16.97 10.37 0.13
CA LYS A 163 18.01 9.53 0.73
C LYS A 163 19.15 9.20 -0.26
N ASN A 164 18.83 9.04 -1.55
CA ASN A 164 19.79 8.70 -2.60
C ASN A 164 20.46 9.94 -3.20
N PHE A 165 19.68 11.01 -3.43
CA PHE A 165 20.09 12.18 -4.20
C PHE A 165 19.72 13.47 -3.50
N ASN A 166 20.60 14.46 -3.55
CA ASN A 166 20.23 15.81 -3.18
C ASN A 166 19.25 16.40 -4.22
N TRP A 167 18.27 17.17 -3.76
CA TRP A 167 17.39 17.91 -4.64
C TRP A 167 18.21 18.94 -5.45
N ASP A 168 17.86 19.09 -6.70
CA ASP A 168 18.42 20.13 -7.58
C ASP A 168 17.31 21.11 -7.95
N ASP A 169 17.54 22.41 -7.73
CA ASP A 169 16.52 23.45 -7.92
C ASP A 169 16.03 23.55 -9.38
N SER A 170 16.74 22.94 -10.33
CA SER A 170 16.31 22.83 -11.72
C SER A 170 15.28 21.73 -11.95
N TYR A 171 15.04 20.83 -10.98
CA TYR A 171 14.02 19.79 -11.12
C TYR A 171 12.61 20.33 -10.98
N THR A 172 11.68 19.71 -11.72
CA THR A 172 10.25 19.90 -11.54
C THR A 172 9.66 18.67 -10.87
N ALA A 173 9.09 18.84 -9.67
CA ALA A 173 8.39 17.77 -8.99
C ALA A 173 6.94 17.64 -9.48
N VAL A 174 6.52 16.41 -9.77
CA VAL A 174 5.12 16.05 -10.04
C VAL A 174 4.71 15.03 -8.99
N VAL A 175 3.65 15.32 -8.24
CA VAL A 175 3.11 14.42 -7.21
C VAL A 175 1.72 13.94 -7.60
N ILE A 176 1.41 12.68 -7.29
CA ILE A 176 0.09 12.08 -7.54
C ILE A 176 -0.67 12.09 -6.21
N GLY A 177 -1.73 12.90 -6.13
CA GLY A 177 -2.55 13.06 -4.92
C GLY A 177 -2.05 14.17 -3.98
N GLU A 178 -2.87 14.49 -3.00
CA GLU A 178 -2.49 15.37 -1.88
C GLU A 178 -1.60 14.56 -0.91
N ALA A 179 -0.38 15.01 -0.72
CA ALA A 179 0.59 14.41 0.20
C ALA A 179 0.70 15.27 1.47
#